data_d3f3007d5b468c43eb4d776e71eb79c1
#
_entry.id   d3f3007d5b468c43eb4d776e71eb79c1
#
_cell.length_a   1.000
_cell.length_b   1.000
_cell.length_c   1.000
_cell.angle_alpha   90.00
_cell.angle_beta   90.00
_cell.angle_gamma   90.00
#
_symmetry.space_group_name_H-M   'P 1'
#
loop_
_entity.id
_entity.type
_entity.pdbx_description
1 polymer ?
#
loop_
_entity_poly.entity_id
_entity_poly.type
_entity_poly.pdbx_seq_one_letter_code
_entity_poly.pdbx_strand_id
1 'polypeptide(L)'
;MKLLLNSLFIIHLLMIFTNNVLADGDAEPNQEKSEKSNIVRGGSPLTEDEVKSNIGRYGETDEMPEDFEFATAENKLWLDNHLGNITQPTSLYYEFEKTGTYEDGFSDSVYLKVLELNEDGTKNTLLDFFTAERKQKIPEGNTSNIRGNPVLGIYMNGDVFDMARMTGGKPNRYRYFLKQIKVALRETAKIETITFVYNGQEYKGDKIFFTPYVEDPHRREFEKFADKYYEIILSDDIPGKLYQITTIVPDKSSES
;
A
#
# COMPACT_ATOMS: atom_id res chain seq x y z
N MET A 1 2.26 -27.25 -30.62
CA MET A 1 1.14 -26.51 -30.02
C MET A 1 1.74 -25.65 -28.91
N LYS A 2 2.05 -24.37 -29.21
CA LYS A 2 2.60 -23.42 -28.21
C LYS A 2 1.42 -22.90 -27.42
N LEU A 3 1.40 -23.18 -26.11
CA LEU A 3 0.51 -22.46 -25.18
C LEU A 3 0.94 -20.98 -25.20
N LEU A 4 0.08 -20.12 -25.68
CA LEU A 4 0.17 -18.68 -25.47
C LEU A 4 -0.15 -18.43 -23.98
N LEU A 5 0.88 -18.07 -23.20
CA LEU A 5 0.70 -17.58 -21.85
C LEU A 5 0.04 -16.20 -21.96
N ASN A 6 -1.19 -16.08 -21.48
CA ASN A 6 -1.89 -14.80 -21.36
C ASN A 6 -1.10 -13.87 -20.44
N SER A 7 -0.81 -12.67 -20.94
CA SER A 7 -0.01 -11.67 -20.22
C SER A 7 -0.85 -10.93 -19.21
N LEU A 8 -1.01 -11.52 -18.02
CA LEU A 8 -1.61 -10.87 -16.86
C LEU A 8 -0.47 -10.29 -16.00
N PHE A 9 -0.51 -8.99 -15.71
CA PHE A 9 0.42 -8.36 -14.76
C PHE A 9 -0.26 -8.29 -13.40
N ILE A 10 0.14 -9.17 -12.47
CA ILE A 10 -0.41 -9.26 -11.13
C ILE A 10 0.69 -8.93 -10.12
N ILE A 11 0.40 -8.02 -9.20
CA ILE A 11 1.18 -7.81 -8.00
C ILE A 11 0.33 -8.25 -6.81
N HIS A 12 0.83 -9.19 -6.06
CA HIS A 12 0.15 -9.76 -4.90
C HIS A 12 0.97 -9.49 -3.64
N LEU A 13 0.31 -9.06 -2.60
CA LEU A 13 0.87 -9.01 -1.25
C LEU A 13 -0.11 -9.75 -0.34
N LEU A 14 0.31 -10.89 0.17
CA LEU A 14 -0.51 -11.74 1.03
C LEU A 14 0.11 -11.85 2.42
N MET A 15 -0.68 -11.65 3.45
CA MET A 15 -0.26 -11.84 4.84
C MET A 15 -0.17 -13.32 5.20
N ILE A 16 0.98 -13.74 5.75
CA ILE A 16 1.17 -15.06 6.35
C ILE A 16 1.63 -14.89 7.79
N PHE A 17 1.03 -15.64 8.70
CA PHE A 17 1.40 -15.59 10.12
C PHE A 17 2.53 -16.59 10.41
N THR A 18 3.64 -16.10 10.92
CA THR A 18 4.64 -16.94 11.56
C THR A 18 4.65 -16.62 13.06
N ASN A 19 4.27 -17.58 13.91
CA ASN A 19 4.38 -17.48 15.36
C ASN A 19 5.86 -17.51 15.80
N ASN A 20 6.58 -16.44 15.54
CA ASN A 20 7.92 -16.27 16.12
C ASN A 20 7.85 -15.25 17.25
N VAL A 21 7.82 -15.75 18.46
CA VAL A 21 8.15 -14.98 19.67
C VAL A 21 9.59 -14.49 19.49
N LEU A 22 9.81 -13.19 19.49
CA LEU A 22 11.13 -12.59 19.42
C LEU A 22 11.95 -13.02 20.64
N ALA A 23 13.00 -13.82 20.40
CA ALA A 23 14.02 -14.03 21.41
C ALA A 23 14.96 -12.80 21.39
N ASP A 24 15.17 -12.22 22.57
CA ASP A 24 16.10 -11.12 22.80
C ASP A 24 17.49 -11.41 22.23
N GLY A 25 17.99 -10.51 21.41
CA GLY A 25 19.35 -10.50 20.90
C GLY A 25 19.83 -9.07 20.76
N ASP A 26 20.63 -8.63 21.74
CA ASP A 26 21.28 -7.33 21.82
C ASP A 26 22.09 -7.01 20.56
N ALA A 27 21.83 -5.88 19.91
CA ALA A 27 22.75 -5.27 18.94
C ALA A 27 22.81 -3.76 19.19
N GLU A 28 23.98 -3.29 19.59
CA GLU A 28 24.30 -1.88 19.81
C GLU A 28 24.22 -1.05 18.51
N PRO A 29 23.84 0.24 18.59
CA PRO A 29 23.74 1.09 17.42
C PRO A 29 25.08 1.70 17.05
N ASN A 30 25.54 1.45 15.84
CA ASN A 30 26.69 2.13 15.25
C ASN A 30 26.22 3.41 14.54
N GLN A 31 26.72 4.57 15.01
CA GLN A 31 26.43 5.89 14.40
C GLN A 31 27.37 6.13 13.22
N GLU A 32 26.85 6.14 12.01
CA GLU A 32 27.53 6.72 10.85
C GLU A 32 26.71 7.88 10.25
N LYS A 33 27.42 8.99 10.00
CA LYS A 33 26.86 10.24 9.47
C LYS A 33 26.33 10.05 8.05
N SER A 34 25.08 10.44 7.83
CA SER A 34 24.40 10.30 6.54
C SER A 34 24.69 11.47 5.60
N GLU A 35 25.15 11.15 4.40
CA GLU A 35 25.09 12.03 3.24
C GLU A 35 23.63 12.20 2.77
N LYS A 36 23.29 13.43 2.37
CA LYS A 36 21.92 13.78 1.93
C LYS A 36 21.60 13.12 0.59
N SER A 37 20.84 12.04 0.60
CA SER A 37 20.20 11.50 -0.60
C SER A 37 18.77 12.01 -0.70
N ASN A 38 18.35 12.39 -1.92
CA ASN A 38 16.97 12.78 -2.24
C ASN A 38 16.04 11.57 -2.11
N ILE A 39 15.54 11.32 -0.90
CA ILE A 39 14.64 10.22 -0.62
C ILE A 39 13.21 10.68 -0.88
N VAL A 40 12.54 10.00 -1.80
CA VAL A 40 11.07 10.05 -1.92
C VAL A 40 10.50 9.62 -0.58
N ARG A 41 9.87 10.54 0.13
CA ARG A 41 9.19 10.25 1.40
C ARG A 41 8.04 9.29 1.14
N GLY A 42 8.23 8.02 1.46
CA GLY A 42 7.14 7.11 1.75
C GLY A 42 6.50 7.60 3.05
N GLY A 43 5.31 8.20 2.97
CA GLY A 43 4.67 8.74 4.17
C GLY A 43 4.09 7.62 5.02
N SER A 44 4.18 7.80 6.35
CA SER A 44 3.25 7.18 7.30
C SER A 44 1.82 7.43 6.85
N PRO A 45 0.86 6.58 7.24
CA PRO A 45 -0.55 6.92 7.11
C PRO A 45 -0.74 8.34 7.67
N LEU A 46 -1.27 9.21 6.83
CA LEU A 46 -1.39 10.62 7.17
C LEU A 46 -2.35 10.75 8.35
N THR A 47 -2.03 11.59 9.32
CA THR A 47 -3.02 12.05 10.29
C THR A 47 -4.14 12.78 9.55
N GLU A 48 -5.31 12.89 10.16
CA GLU A 48 -6.43 13.61 9.56
C GLU A 48 -6.04 15.03 9.13
N ASP A 49 -5.23 15.72 9.93
CA ASP A 49 -4.72 17.07 9.62
C ASP A 49 -3.70 17.05 8.47
N GLU A 50 -2.86 16.01 8.37
CA GLU A 50 -1.93 15.86 7.25
C GLU A 50 -2.66 15.50 5.94
N VAL A 51 -3.73 14.72 6.00
CA VAL A 51 -4.60 14.46 4.86
C VAL A 51 -5.25 15.76 4.41
N LYS A 52 -5.81 16.53 5.34
CA LYS A 52 -6.37 17.87 5.07
C LYS A 52 -5.33 18.83 4.48
N SER A 53 -4.12 18.88 5.04
CA SER A 53 -3.04 19.76 4.55
C SER A 53 -2.47 19.31 3.19
N ASN A 54 -2.53 18.04 2.84
CA ASN A 54 -2.03 17.52 1.57
C ASN A 54 -3.01 17.66 0.41
N ILE A 55 -4.31 17.79 0.68
CA ILE A 55 -5.31 18.08 -0.36
C ILE A 55 -4.97 19.42 -1.04
N GLY A 56 -4.60 20.46 -0.28
CA GLY A 56 -4.19 21.76 -0.83
C GLY A 56 -2.81 21.80 -1.51
N ARG A 57 -1.90 20.84 -1.24
CA ARG A 57 -0.55 20.83 -1.83
C ARG A 57 -0.49 20.43 -3.31
N TYR A 58 -1.55 19.90 -3.86
CA TYR A 58 -1.59 19.40 -5.24
C TYR A 58 -2.29 20.34 -6.22
N GLY A 59 -2.33 21.65 -5.91
CA GLY A 59 -2.81 22.68 -6.83
C GLY A 59 -4.31 22.95 -6.76
N GLU A 60 -4.99 22.40 -5.78
CA GLU A 60 -6.33 22.81 -5.40
C GLU A 60 -6.19 23.84 -4.27
N THR A 61 -6.54 25.09 -4.57
CA THR A 61 -6.49 26.24 -3.62
C THR A 61 -7.77 26.37 -2.81
N ASP A 62 -8.69 25.43 -2.96
CA ASP A 62 -9.97 25.49 -2.29
C ASP A 62 -9.83 24.99 -0.85
N GLU A 63 -10.22 25.83 0.11
CA GLU A 63 -10.42 25.43 1.49
C GLU A 63 -11.42 24.27 1.52
N MET A 64 -11.12 23.23 2.33
CA MET A 64 -12.06 22.13 2.46
C MET A 64 -13.37 22.67 3.02
N PRO A 65 -14.53 22.28 2.46
CA PRO A 65 -15.82 22.62 3.04
C PRO A 65 -15.87 22.23 4.53
N GLU A 66 -16.53 23.03 5.36
CA GLU A 66 -16.67 22.73 6.80
C GLU A 66 -17.37 21.40 7.07
N ASP A 67 -18.18 20.93 6.11
CA ASP A 67 -18.94 19.67 6.13
C ASP A 67 -18.26 18.55 5.29
N PHE A 68 -16.95 18.66 5.00
CA PHE A 68 -16.25 17.65 4.23
C PHE A 68 -16.16 16.34 5.00
N GLU A 69 -16.71 15.27 4.42
CA GLU A 69 -16.59 13.91 4.93
C GLU A 69 -15.75 13.04 3.98
N PHE A 70 -14.83 12.28 4.56
CA PHE A 70 -14.09 11.27 3.80
C PHE A 70 -15.01 10.11 3.42
N ALA A 71 -14.88 9.62 2.19
CA ALA A 71 -15.59 8.43 1.77
C ALA A 71 -15.18 7.19 2.60
N THR A 72 -16.08 6.22 2.70
CA THR A 72 -15.83 5.00 3.49
C THR A 72 -14.54 4.28 3.07
N ALA A 73 -14.23 4.24 1.77
CA ALA A 73 -12.99 3.62 1.29
C ALA A 73 -11.74 4.40 1.71
N GLU A 74 -11.79 5.74 1.69
CA GLU A 74 -10.70 6.59 2.18
C GLU A 74 -10.47 6.37 3.67
N ASN A 75 -11.55 6.38 4.48
CA ASN A 75 -11.49 6.12 5.91
C ASN A 75 -10.83 4.76 6.19
N LYS A 76 -11.33 3.69 5.57
CA LYS A 76 -10.81 2.33 5.77
C LYS A 76 -9.34 2.18 5.41
N LEU A 77 -8.85 2.85 4.37
CA LEU A 77 -7.47 2.70 3.90
C LEU A 77 -6.48 3.65 4.57
N TRP A 78 -6.91 4.86 4.96
CA TRP A 78 -5.96 5.91 5.37
C TRP A 78 -6.15 6.44 6.77
N LEU A 79 -7.37 6.37 7.32
CA LEU A 79 -7.68 7.00 8.61
C LEU A 79 -7.94 5.98 9.73
N ASP A 80 -8.31 4.75 9.38
CA ASP A 80 -8.55 3.70 10.36
C ASP A 80 -7.30 3.35 11.18
N ASN A 81 -7.52 3.03 12.45
CA ASN A 81 -6.50 2.49 13.31
C ASN A 81 -6.27 1.00 13.00
N HIS A 82 -5.49 0.72 11.94
CA HIS A 82 -5.21 -0.65 11.54
C HIS A 82 -4.44 -1.45 12.58
N LEU A 83 -3.55 -0.78 13.33
CA LEU A 83 -2.72 -1.44 14.34
C LEU A 83 -3.41 -1.50 15.72
N GLY A 84 -4.64 -1.01 15.83
CA GLY A 84 -5.38 -0.93 17.09
C GLY A 84 -5.69 -2.28 17.73
N ASN A 85 -5.83 -3.34 16.93
CA ASN A 85 -6.08 -4.70 17.39
C ASN A 85 -4.80 -5.45 17.81
N ILE A 86 -3.63 -4.82 17.73
CA ILE A 86 -2.36 -5.39 18.21
C ILE A 86 -2.14 -4.93 19.65
N THR A 87 -2.16 -5.89 20.59
CA THR A 87 -2.11 -5.65 22.03
C THR A 87 -0.79 -6.05 22.68
N GLN A 88 0.15 -6.57 21.93
CA GLN A 88 1.50 -6.93 22.36
C GLN A 88 2.48 -6.81 21.19
N PRO A 89 3.79 -6.68 21.44
CA PRO A 89 4.81 -6.74 20.37
C PRO A 89 4.59 -7.93 19.45
N THR A 90 4.52 -7.67 18.14
CA THR A 90 4.08 -8.67 17.15
C THR A 90 4.80 -8.43 15.83
N SER A 91 5.13 -9.49 15.12
CA SER A 91 5.67 -9.43 13.76
C SER A 91 4.62 -9.89 12.76
N LEU A 92 4.30 -9.04 11.80
CA LEU A 92 3.45 -9.36 10.66
C LEU A 92 4.33 -9.65 9.45
N TYR A 93 4.04 -10.72 8.75
CA TYR A 93 4.76 -11.17 7.56
C TYR A 93 3.83 -11.17 6.36
N TYR A 94 4.30 -10.61 5.24
CA TYR A 94 3.58 -10.62 3.97
C TYR A 94 4.50 -11.19 2.89
N GLU A 95 3.95 -12.05 2.04
CA GLU A 95 4.58 -12.46 0.79
C GLU A 95 4.25 -11.46 -0.30
N PHE A 96 5.26 -11.06 -1.05
CA PHE A 96 5.12 -10.21 -2.21
C PHE A 96 5.45 -11.00 -3.48
N GLU A 97 4.57 -10.92 -4.46
CA GLU A 97 4.79 -11.50 -5.78
C GLU A 97 4.43 -10.49 -6.87
N LYS A 98 5.33 -10.31 -7.81
CA LYS A 98 5.13 -9.55 -9.04
C LYS A 98 5.30 -10.46 -10.23
N THR A 99 4.28 -10.55 -11.09
CA THR A 99 4.29 -11.34 -12.32
C THR A 99 3.84 -10.51 -13.51
N GLY A 100 4.05 -11.00 -14.73
CA GLY A 100 3.58 -10.36 -15.95
C GLY A 100 4.66 -10.18 -17.01
N THR A 101 4.35 -9.41 -18.06
CA THR A 101 5.19 -9.27 -19.27
C THR A 101 5.82 -7.90 -19.43
N TYR A 102 5.49 -6.93 -18.59
CA TYR A 102 6.04 -5.58 -18.71
C TYR A 102 7.46 -5.46 -18.18
N GLU A 103 7.79 -6.26 -17.19
CA GLU A 103 9.11 -6.38 -16.57
C GLU A 103 9.29 -7.81 -16.05
N ASP A 104 10.54 -8.18 -15.73
CA ASP A 104 10.81 -9.43 -15.03
C ASP A 104 10.09 -9.46 -13.70
N GLY A 105 9.38 -10.55 -13.43
CA GLY A 105 8.72 -10.81 -12.16
C GLY A 105 9.73 -11.07 -11.05
N PHE A 106 9.28 -10.94 -9.81
CA PHE A 106 10.07 -11.35 -8.64
C PHE A 106 9.16 -11.62 -7.44
N SER A 107 9.69 -12.41 -6.51
CA SER A 107 9.07 -12.62 -5.21
C SER A 107 9.99 -12.09 -4.11
N ASP A 108 9.44 -11.54 -3.05
CA ASP A 108 10.16 -11.05 -1.89
C ASP A 108 9.23 -11.07 -0.66
N SER A 109 9.73 -10.60 0.46
CA SER A 109 9.02 -10.59 1.74
C SER A 109 8.95 -9.19 2.33
N VAL A 110 7.88 -8.93 3.08
CA VAL A 110 7.68 -7.70 3.84
C VAL A 110 7.42 -8.05 5.30
N TYR A 111 8.20 -7.48 6.22
CA TYR A 111 8.03 -7.65 7.66
C TYR A 111 7.67 -6.32 8.30
N LEU A 112 6.52 -6.27 8.96
CA LEU A 112 6.13 -5.19 9.85
C LEU A 112 6.22 -5.68 11.29
N LYS A 113 7.19 -5.17 12.04
CA LYS A 113 7.41 -5.51 13.45
C LYS A 113 6.85 -4.38 14.32
N VAL A 114 5.84 -4.66 15.10
CA VAL A 114 5.36 -3.77 16.16
C VAL A 114 6.26 -4.00 17.37
N LEU A 115 7.08 -2.99 17.69
CA LEU A 115 8.09 -3.06 18.75
C LEU A 115 7.54 -2.58 20.09
N GLU A 116 6.73 -1.51 20.05
CA GLU A 116 6.25 -0.84 21.25
C GLU A 116 4.81 -0.36 21.05
N LEU A 117 4.04 -0.43 22.13
CA LEU A 117 2.66 0.05 22.21
C LEU A 117 2.65 1.30 23.08
N ASN A 118 2.30 2.45 22.50
CA ASN A 118 2.26 3.71 23.21
C ASN A 118 0.94 3.88 23.98
N GLU A 119 0.95 4.68 25.04
CA GLU A 119 -0.23 4.93 25.90
C GLU A 119 -1.39 5.59 25.13
N ASP A 120 -1.09 6.39 24.10
CA ASP A 120 -2.08 7.04 23.23
C ASP A 120 -2.69 6.12 22.17
N GLY A 121 -2.33 4.84 22.18
CA GLY A 121 -2.80 3.82 21.24
C GLY A 121 -2.03 3.75 19.92
N THR A 122 -1.05 4.64 19.68
CA THR A 122 -0.12 4.52 18.55
C THR A 122 0.89 3.40 18.78
N LYS A 123 1.63 3.05 17.74
CA LYS A 123 2.65 2.00 17.78
C LYS A 123 3.97 2.51 17.22
N ASN A 124 5.09 2.07 17.83
CA ASN A 124 6.41 2.18 17.22
C ASN A 124 6.71 0.88 16.49
N THR A 125 7.06 0.99 15.23
CA THR A 125 7.23 -0.18 14.36
C THR A 125 8.55 -0.12 13.61
N LEU A 126 8.99 -1.27 13.11
CA LEU A 126 10.07 -1.41 12.14
C LEU A 126 9.50 -2.09 10.90
N LEU A 127 9.74 -1.52 9.73
CA LEU A 127 9.28 -2.06 8.47
C LEU A 127 10.48 -2.42 7.57
N ASP A 128 10.64 -3.71 7.32
CA ASP A 128 11.51 -4.25 6.29
C ASP A 128 10.66 -4.49 5.03
N PHE A 129 10.63 -3.50 4.13
CA PHE A 129 9.93 -3.64 2.86
C PHE A 129 10.92 -4.17 1.83
N PHE A 130 10.74 -5.42 1.47
CA PHE A 130 11.67 -6.33 0.81
C PHE A 130 12.88 -6.67 1.68
N THR A 131 13.37 -7.88 1.55
CA THR A 131 14.45 -8.43 2.40
C THR A 131 15.69 -8.79 1.60
N ALA A 132 15.55 -8.90 0.26
CA ALA A 132 16.61 -9.24 -0.66
C ALA A 132 17.24 -7.98 -1.30
N GLU A 133 17.74 -8.10 -2.51
CA GLU A 133 18.44 -7.03 -3.26
C GLU A 133 17.61 -5.77 -3.46
N ARG A 134 16.28 -5.88 -3.40
CA ARG A 134 15.32 -4.77 -3.59
C ARG A 134 14.93 -4.08 -2.28
N LYS A 135 15.59 -4.41 -1.17
CA LYS A 135 15.28 -3.86 0.15
C LYS A 135 15.18 -2.34 0.13
N GLN A 136 14.04 -1.84 0.60
CA GLN A 136 13.80 -0.41 0.72
C GLN A 136 14.26 0.09 2.10
N LYS A 137 14.99 1.19 2.13
CA LYS A 137 15.35 1.86 3.38
C LYS A 137 14.18 2.76 3.81
N ILE A 138 13.45 2.34 4.82
CA ILE A 138 12.33 3.10 5.38
C ILE A 138 12.84 3.97 6.54
N PRO A 139 12.69 5.31 6.49
CA PRO A 139 13.07 6.18 7.60
C PRO A 139 12.25 5.88 8.85
N GLU A 140 12.90 5.86 10.02
CA GLU A 140 12.25 5.58 11.32
C GLU A 140 11.06 6.52 11.62
N GLY A 141 11.17 7.79 11.23
CA GLY A 141 10.07 8.75 11.41
C GLY A 141 8.78 8.40 10.66
N ASN A 142 8.83 7.45 9.71
CA ASN A 142 7.64 6.96 8.98
C ASN A 142 6.99 5.75 9.65
N THR A 143 7.59 5.23 10.72
CA THR A 143 7.17 3.99 11.39
C THR A 143 7.01 4.15 12.89
N SER A 144 7.19 5.38 13.42
CA SER A 144 7.03 5.73 14.82
C SER A 144 5.71 6.48 15.06
N ASN A 145 5.06 6.19 16.18
CA ASN A 145 3.80 6.82 16.60
C ASN A 145 2.68 6.69 15.55
N ILE A 146 2.56 5.53 14.92
CA ILE A 146 1.60 5.28 13.84
C ILE A 146 0.37 4.51 14.33
N ARG A 147 -0.76 4.70 13.64
CA ARG A 147 -2.02 3.97 13.84
C ARG A 147 -2.37 3.09 12.64
N GLY A 148 -2.10 3.59 11.44
CA GLY A 148 -2.34 2.89 10.20
C GLY A 148 -1.27 1.82 9.92
N ASN A 149 -1.58 0.88 9.04
CA ASN A 149 -0.60 -0.11 8.56
C ASN A 149 0.29 0.52 7.48
N PRO A 150 1.60 0.75 7.74
CA PRO A 150 2.47 1.48 6.82
C PRO A 150 2.74 0.72 5.51
N VAL A 151 2.48 -0.59 5.48
CA VAL A 151 2.63 -1.43 4.27
C VAL A 151 1.73 -0.93 3.15
N LEU A 152 0.49 -0.49 3.47
CA LEU A 152 -0.45 0.09 2.50
C LEU A 152 0.16 1.28 1.75
N GLY A 153 0.64 2.26 2.49
CA GLY A 153 1.20 3.48 1.90
C GLY A 153 2.46 3.23 1.07
N ILE A 154 3.36 2.39 1.58
CA ILE A 154 4.63 2.08 0.89
C ILE A 154 4.37 1.27 -0.37
N TYR A 155 3.48 0.28 -0.31
CA TYR A 155 3.07 -0.49 -1.48
C TYR A 155 2.50 0.41 -2.57
N MET A 156 1.50 1.24 -2.23
CA MET A 156 0.84 2.14 -3.19
C MET A 156 1.81 3.15 -3.80
N ASN A 157 2.72 3.70 -2.99
CA ASN A 157 3.75 4.62 -3.47
C ASN A 157 4.74 3.94 -4.42
N GLY A 158 5.20 2.72 -4.09
CA GLY A 158 6.10 1.94 -4.94
C GLY A 158 5.47 1.58 -6.28
N ASP A 159 4.21 1.14 -6.26
CA ASP A 159 3.46 0.78 -7.46
C ASP A 159 3.27 1.98 -8.41
N VAL A 160 2.87 3.13 -7.87
CA VAL A 160 2.70 4.37 -8.64
C VAL A 160 4.05 4.90 -9.15
N PHE A 161 5.12 4.74 -8.39
CA PHE A 161 6.47 5.10 -8.82
C PHE A 161 6.91 4.26 -10.03
N ASP A 162 6.70 2.96 -9.99
CA ASP A 162 6.99 2.04 -11.10
C ASP A 162 6.16 2.40 -12.34
N MET A 163 4.87 2.68 -12.18
CA MET A 163 4.02 3.15 -13.28
C MET A 163 4.57 4.44 -13.91
N ALA A 164 4.95 5.43 -13.09
CA ALA A 164 5.50 6.70 -13.58
C ALA A 164 6.80 6.48 -14.35
N ARG A 165 7.70 5.63 -13.84
CA ARG A 165 8.95 5.24 -14.51
C ARG A 165 8.69 4.57 -15.85
N MET A 166 7.79 3.60 -15.90
CA MET A 166 7.45 2.83 -17.11
C MET A 166 6.65 3.63 -18.16
N THR A 167 6.15 4.81 -17.82
CA THR A 167 5.42 5.71 -18.72
C THR A 167 6.19 6.98 -19.09
N GLY A 168 7.52 6.91 -19.09
CA GLY A 168 8.43 7.97 -19.54
C GLY A 168 8.93 8.90 -18.45
N GLY A 169 8.66 8.62 -17.15
CA GLY A 169 9.30 9.28 -16.01
C GLY A 169 9.07 10.79 -15.88
N LYS A 170 8.01 11.34 -16.47
CA LYS A 170 7.73 12.78 -16.37
C LYS A 170 7.57 13.19 -14.89
N PRO A 171 8.17 14.29 -14.41
CA PRO A 171 8.24 14.65 -12.99
C PRO A 171 6.87 14.71 -12.27
N ASN A 172 5.82 15.11 -12.98
CA ASN A 172 4.49 15.23 -12.38
C ASN A 172 3.63 13.97 -12.51
N ARG A 173 4.10 12.93 -13.23
CA ARG A 173 3.32 11.73 -13.52
C ARG A 173 3.02 10.92 -12.25
N TYR A 174 3.97 10.79 -11.37
CA TYR A 174 3.79 10.16 -10.05
C TYR A 174 2.67 10.84 -9.23
N ARG A 175 2.71 12.18 -9.12
CA ARG A 175 1.67 12.94 -8.39
C ARG A 175 0.31 12.81 -9.05
N TYR A 176 0.29 12.80 -10.38
CA TYR A 176 -0.93 12.62 -11.15
C TYR A 176 -1.59 11.27 -10.82
N PHE A 177 -0.86 10.17 -10.89
CA PHE A 177 -1.39 8.85 -10.57
C PHE A 177 -1.90 8.75 -9.12
N LEU A 178 -1.19 9.30 -8.16
CA LEU A 178 -1.66 9.37 -6.77
C LEU A 178 -2.97 10.17 -6.63
N LYS A 179 -3.09 11.28 -7.37
CA LYS A 179 -4.33 12.05 -7.38
C LYS A 179 -5.50 11.22 -7.91
N GLN A 180 -5.32 10.50 -9.01
CA GLN A 180 -6.37 9.65 -9.58
C GLN A 180 -6.80 8.52 -8.63
N ILE A 181 -5.86 7.93 -7.90
CA ILE A 181 -6.19 6.94 -6.86
C ILE A 181 -7.07 7.57 -5.77
N LYS A 182 -6.73 8.77 -5.28
CA LYS A 182 -7.55 9.47 -4.28
C LYS A 182 -8.96 9.78 -4.79
N VAL A 183 -9.07 10.25 -6.03
CA VAL A 183 -10.37 10.51 -6.68
C VAL A 183 -11.17 9.22 -6.77
N ALA A 184 -10.57 8.13 -7.24
CA ALA A 184 -11.26 6.85 -7.38
C ALA A 184 -11.74 6.28 -6.04
N LEU A 185 -10.94 6.41 -4.97
CA LEU A 185 -11.32 5.98 -3.62
C LEU A 185 -12.52 6.77 -3.09
N ARG A 186 -12.60 8.06 -3.41
CA ARG A 186 -13.69 8.94 -2.98
C ARG A 186 -14.97 8.71 -3.77
N GLU A 187 -14.87 8.60 -5.08
CA GLU A 187 -16.02 8.71 -5.98
C GLU A 187 -16.54 7.37 -6.49
N THR A 188 -15.64 6.40 -6.73
CA THR A 188 -16.00 5.20 -7.49
C THR A 188 -15.65 3.88 -6.82
N ALA A 189 -14.92 3.91 -5.70
CA ALA A 189 -14.55 2.68 -5.00
C ALA A 189 -15.78 1.91 -4.53
N LYS A 190 -15.73 0.59 -4.69
CA LYS A 190 -16.74 -0.35 -4.23
C LYS A 190 -16.21 -1.13 -3.05
N ILE A 191 -17.04 -1.30 -2.04
CA ILE A 191 -16.72 -2.12 -0.87
C ILE A 191 -17.71 -3.27 -0.82
N GLU A 192 -17.17 -4.48 -0.75
CA GLU A 192 -17.92 -5.71 -0.68
C GLU A 192 -17.45 -6.53 0.52
N THR A 193 -18.37 -6.94 1.39
CA THR A 193 -18.03 -7.86 2.46
C THR A 193 -17.87 -9.27 1.88
N ILE A 194 -16.69 -9.85 2.11
CA ILE A 194 -16.32 -11.18 1.62
C ILE A 194 -15.94 -12.09 2.79
N THR A 195 -15.85 -13.38 2.49
CA THR A 195 -15.25 -14.38 3.37
C THR A 195 -13.97 -14.91 2.74
N PHE A 196 -12.91 -15.08 3.54
CA PHE A 196 -11.63 -15.63 3.10
C PHE A 196 -11.07 -16.59 4.15
N VAL A 197 -10.14 -17.46 3.72
CA VAL A 197 -9.48 -18.41 4.62
C VAL A 197 -8.08 -17.89 4.96
N TYR A 198 -7.77 -17.82 6.24
CA TYR A 198 -6.48 -17.44 6.76
C TYR A 198 -6.06 -18.42 7.88
N ASN A 199 -4.87 -19.02 7.79
CA ASN A 199 -4.40 -20.06 8.71
C ASN A 199 -5.40 -21.21 8.94
N GLY A 200 -6.13 -21.60 7.89
CA GLY A 200 -7.11 -22.68 7.96
C GLY A 200 -8.43 -22.31 8.65
N GLN A 201 -8.61 -21.06 9.04
CA GLN A 201 -9.83 -20.53 9.63
C GLN A 201 -10.50 -19.53 8.69
N GLU A 202 -11.83 -19.51 8.69
CA GLU A 202 -12.63 -18.57 7.92
C GLU A 202 -12.79 -17.23 8.64
N TYR A 203 -12.57 -16.14 7.91
CA TYR A 203 -12.69 -14.76 8.38
C TYR A 203 -13.59 -13.95 7.46
N LYS A 204 -14.21 -12.91 8.01
CA LYS A 204 -14.89 -11.88 7.22
C LYS A 204 -13.96 -10.69 7.00
N GLY A 205 -14.12 -10.03 5.86
CA GLY A 205 -13.38 -8.81 5.56
C GLY A 205 -14.08 -7.98 4.50
N ASP A 206 -13.62 -6.76 4.33
CA ASP A 206 -14.08 -5.85 3.30
C ASP A 206 -13.06 -5.81 2.17
N LYS A 207 -13.51 -6.19 0.98
CA LYS A 207 -12.78 -6.03 -0.27
C LYS A 207 -13.09 -4.66 -0.86
N ILE A 208 -12.09 -3.80 -0.93
CA ILE A 208 -12.16 -2.49 -1.55
C ILE A 208 -11.62 -2.63 -2.97
N PHE A 209 -12.46 -2.34 -3.96
CA PHE A 209 -12.13 -2.41 -5.39
C PHE A 209 -12.24 -1.04 -6.02
N PHE A 210 -11.26 -0.63 -6.84
CA PHE A 210 -11.31 0.61 -7.60
C PHE A 210 -10.43 0.59 -8.86
N THR A 211 -10.85 1.39 -9.86
CA THR A 211 -10.24 1.52 -11.19
C THR A 211 -9.90 2.99 -11.46
N PRO A 212 -8.73 3.48 -11.01
CA PRO A 212 -8.47 4.93 -10.99
C PRO A 212 -8.25 5.57 -12.36
N TYR A 213 -8.04 4.77 -13.42
CA TYR A 213 -7.56 5.30 -14.70
C TYR A 213 -8.47 5.01 -15.89
N VAL A 214 -9.57 4.26 -15.69
CA VAL A 214 -10.43 3.80 -16.80
C VAL A 214 -11.10 4.97 -17.52
N GLU A 215 -11.61 5.95 -16.77
CA GLU A 215 -12.27 7.15 -17.32
C GLU A 215 -11.33 8.36 -17.43
N ASP A 216 -10.01 8.13 -17.31
CA ASP A 216 -9.03 9.21 -17.31
C ASP A 216 -8.90 9.85 -18.71
N PRO A 217 -9.04 11.19 -18.83
CA PRO A 217 -8.91 11.88 -20.13
C PRO A 217 -7.53 11.75 -20.75
N HIS A 218 -6.49 11.51 -19.95
CA HIS A 218 -5.10 11.33 -20.40
C HIS A 218 -4.69 9.86 -20.54
N ARG A 219 -5.63 8.90 -20.47
CA ARG A 219 -5.34 7.46 -20.48
C ARG A 219 -4.43 7.01 -21.64
N ARG A 220 -4.47 7.67 -22.78
CA ARG A 220 -3.61 7.38 -23.94
C ARG A 220 -2.12 7.61 -23.66
N GLU A 221 -1.76 8.48 -22.71
CA GLU A 221 -0.37 8.73 -22.35
C GLU A 221 0.26 7.62 -21.52
N PHE A 222 -0.57 6.75 -20.94
CA PHE A 222 -0.19 5.61 -20.11
C PHE A 222 -1.06 4.38 -20.41
N GLU A 223 -1.34 4.16 -21.69
CA GLU A 223 -2.32 3.18 -22.20
C GLU A 223 -2.17 1.78 -21.58
N LYS A 224 -0.92 1.32 -21.36
CA LYS A 224 -0.67 0.01 -20.75
C LYS A 224 -1.19 -0.14 -19.32
N PHE A 225 -1.46 0.96 -18.63
CA PHE A 225 -2.03 0.98 -17.27
C PHE A 225 -3.44 1.55 -17.22
N ALA A 226 -4.02 1.93 -18.35
CA ALA A 226 -5.32 2.60 -18.40
C ALA A 226 -6.45 1.77 -17.78
N ASP A 227 -6.38 0.45 -17.85
CA ASP A 227 -7.38 -0.46 -17.31
C ASP A 227 -6.95 -1.13 -16.00
N LYS A 228 -5.89 -0.61 -15.37
CA LYS A 228 -5.37 -1.09 -14.09
C LYS A 228 -6.41 -0.93 -12.98
N TYR A 229 -6.54 -1.96 -12.14
CA TYR A 229 -7.39 -1.91 -10.96
C TYR A 229 -6.68 -2.43 -9.71
N TYR A 230 -7.27 -2.11 -8.58
CA TYR A 230 -6.79 -2.45 -7.26
C TYR A 230 -7.87 -3.19 -6.49
N GLU A 231 -7.45 -4.23 -5.77
CA GLU A 231 -8.25 -4.93 -4.77
C GLU A 231 -7.49 -4.96 -3.45
N ILE A 232 -8.10 -4.46 -2.39
CA ILE A 232 -7.53 -4.46 -1.05
C ILE A 232 -8.50 -5.13 -0.12
N ILE A 233 -8.04 -6.13 0.64
CA ILE A 233 -8.87 -6.84 1.61
C ILE A 233 -8.39 -6.47 3.01
N LEU A 234 -9.29 -5.89 3.77
CA LEU A 234 -9.11 -5.54 5.18
C LEU A 234 -10.04 -6.37 6.05
N SER A 235 -9.61 -6.74 7.25
CA SER A 235 -10.43 -7.43 8.24
C SER A 235 -10.08 -6.98 9.66
N ASP A 236 -11.08 -6.66 10.46
CA ASP A 236 -10.91 -6.31 11.86
C ASP A 236 -10.44 -7.51 12.71
N ASP A 237 -10.66 -8.73 12.22
CA ASP A 237 -10.39 -9.98 12.92
C ASP A 237 -8.95 -10.47 12.78
N ILE A 238 -8.13 -9.82 11.95
CA ILE A 238 -6.70 -10.18 11.78
C ILE A 238 -5.78 -9.07 12.29
N PRO A 239 -4.60 -9.41 12.84
CA PRO A 239 -3.65 -8.42 13.33
C PRO A 239 -3.21 -7.45 12.23
N GLY A 240 -3.28 -6.14 12.51
CA GLY A 240 -2.91 -5.10 11.55
C GLY A 240 -3.90 -4.88 10.41
N LYS A 241 -5.05 -5.53 10.47
CA LYS A 241 -6.21 -5.47 9.55
C LYS A 241 -5.94 -5.79 8.07
N LEU A 242 -4.75 -5.60 7.56
CA LEU A 242 -4.41 -5.82 6.15
C LEU A 242 -4.21 -7.31 5.87
N TYR A 243 -5.09 -7.91 5.08
CA TYR A 243 -4.96 -9.28 4.59
C TYR A 243 -4.24 -9.34 3.25
N GLN A 244 -4.69 -8.55 2.26
CA GLN A 244 -4.19 -8.65 0.89
C GLN A 244 -4.24 -7.31 0.17
N ILE A 245 -3.24 -7.05 -0.67
CA ILE A 245 -3.28 -6.04 -1.72
C ILE A 245 -3.01 -6.74 -3.05
N THR A 246 -3.86 -6.50 -4.04
CA THR A 246 -3.66 -6.98 -5.40
C THR A 246 -3.81 -5.82 -6.37
N THR A 247 -2.85 -5.67 -7.29
CA THR A 247 -2.95 -4.75 -8.41
C THR A 247 -2.86 -5.52 -9.71
N ILE A 248 -3.79 -5.27 -10.62
CA ILE A 248 -3.91 -6.03 -11.86
C ILE A 248 -3.98 -5.07 -13.04
N VAL A 249 -3.17 -5.33 -14.05
CA VAL A 249 -3.29 -4.74 -15.38
C VAL A 249 -3.84 -5.83 -16.29
N PRO A 250 -5.10 -5.73 -16.73
CA PRO A 250 -5.72 -6.72 -17.62
C PRO A 250 -4.98 -6.83 -18.95
N ASP A 251 -4.89 -8.05 -19.46
CA ASP A 251 -4.38 -8.29 -20.81
C ASP A 251 -5.47 -8.02 -21.85
N LYS A 252 -5.20 -7.07 -22.76
CA LYS A 252 -6.11 -6.73 -23.87
C LYS A 252 -6.11 -7.75 -25.01
N SER A 253 -5.16 -8.69 -25.01
CA SER A 253 -5.02 -9.67 -26.10
C SER A 253 -6.09 -10.77 -26.08
N SER A 254 -6.88 -10.87 -25.01
CA SER A 254 -7.93 -11.88 -24.84
C SER A 254 -9.32 -11.45 -25.33
N GLU A 255 -9.50 -10.22 -25.81
CA GLU A 255 -10.79 -9.66 -26.26
C GLU A 255 -10.95 -9.58 -27.80
N SER A 256 -10.13 -10.32 -28.55
CA SER A 256 -10.23 -10.37 -30.02
C SER A 256 -10.78 -11.70 -30.55
#